data_e3113e7461bf19ee19be47571fb216ba
#
_entry.id   e3113e7461bf19ee19be47571fb216ba
#
_cell.length_a   1.000
_cell.length_b   1.000
_cell.length_c   1.000
_cell.angle_alpha   90.00
_cell.angle_beta   90.00
_cell.angle_gamma   90.00
#
_symmetry.space_group_name_H-M   'P 1'
#
loop_
_entity.id
_entity.type
_entity.pdbx_description
1 polymer ?
#
loop_
_entity_poly.entity_id
_entity_poly.type
_entity_poly.pdbx_seq_one_letter_code
_entity_poly.pdbx_strand_id
1 'polypeptide(L)'
;MFRFFVIFIFALFASPSSAQYNIKRLMEEGRNSLSNGYYISSLDIFQRIVALKPNLYEAWYLMALSKYHLEDYKGAYEDCEKALELQPYIADIYDLYGLICIHEEKYDKAADAYTKAIEINNDNREFWFNRAYSLYMKGCPKEALQQLSSVLKRWPDLSVAQALWNDIKLGKKPIKKNSQKSVSKYLRYSLPKNIPELLQWKERPPKL
;
A
#
# COMPACT_ATOMS: atom_id res chain seq x y z
N MET A 1 31.70 -44.71 20.13
CA MET A 1 30.95 -43.53 20.58
C MET A 1 31.36 -42.19 19.93
N PHE A 2 32.49 -42.11 19.24
CA PHE A 2 32.97 -40.81 18.65
C PHE A 2 32.40 -40.46 17.26
N ARG A 3 31.78 -41.42 16.56
CA ARG A 3 31.27 -41.18 15.19
C ARG A 3 29.91 -40.46 15.11
N PHE A 4 29.13 -40.48 16.16
CA PHE A 4 27.83 -39.82 16.21
C PHE A 4 27.91 -38.33 16.58
N PHE A 5 29.00 -37.91 17.23
CA PHE A 5 29.17 -36.53 17.67
C PHE A 5 29.55 -35.57 16.50
N VAL A 6 30.21 -36.09 15.46
CA VAL A 6 30.62 -35.30 14.30
C VAL A 6 29.44 -34.95 13.40
N ILE A 7 28.44 -35.84 13.30
CA ILE A 7 27.26 -35.61 12.47
C ILE A 7 26.35 -34.51 13.08
N PHE A 8 26.31 -34.44 14.43
CA PHE A 8 25.50 -33.43 15.13
C PHE A 8 26.08 -32.02 15.03
N ILE A 9 27.40 -31.89 14.94
CA ILE A 9 28.07 -30.57 14.77
C ILE A 9 27.88 -30.01 13.35
N PHE A 10 27.81 -30.86 12.32
CA PHE A 10 27.55 -30.40 10.95
C PHE A 10 26.10 -29.95 10.72
N ALA A 11 25.13 -30.46 11.48
CA ALA A 11 23.73 -30.01 11.41
C ALA A 11 23.53 -28.61 12.01
N LEU A 12 24.44 -28.15 12.89
CA LEU A 12 24.42 -26.81 13.49
C LEU A 12 25.01 -25.71 12.56
N PHE A 13 25.70 -26.11 11.50
CA PHE A 13 26.24 -25.20 10.47
C PHE A 13 25.47 -25.24 9.16
N ALA A 14 24.26 -25.81 9.12
CA ALA A 14 23.33 -25.62 8.01
C ALA A 14 22.94 -24.15 7.97
N SER A 15 23.69 -23.41 7.17
CA SER A 15 23.83 -21.96 7.14
C SER A 15 22.48 -21.26 6.94
N PRO A 16 22.17 -20.23 7.73
CA PRO A 16 21.02 -19.35 7.48
C PRO A 16 21.12 -18.62 6.13
N SER A 17 22.30 -18.66 5.47
CA SER A 17 22.54 -18.00 4.20
C SER A 17 21.71 -18.54 3.03
N SER A 18 21.45 -19.85 2.97
CA SER A 18 20.68 -20.44 1.87
C SER A 18 19.19 -20.07 1.92
N ALA A 19 18.62 -20.05 3.13
CA ALA A 19 17.23 -19.62 3.33
C ALA A 19 17.05 -18.12 3.06
N GLN A 20 18.01 -17.29 3.47
CA GLN A 20 17.98 -15.86 3.25
C GLN A 20 18.18 -15.51 1.76
N TYR A 21 19.06 -16.21 1.08
CA TYR A 21 19.24 -16.06 -0.37
C TYR A 21 17.96 -16.44 -1.13
N ASN A 22 17.26 -17.48 -0.67
CA ASN A 22 16.01 -17.94 -1.29
C ASN A 22 14.89 -16.89 -1.11
N ILE A 23 14.75 -16.26 0.07
CA ILE A 23 13.76 -15.18 0.30
C ILE A 23 14.04 -13.98 -0.61
N LYS A 24 15.29 -13.54 -0.74
CA LYS A 24 15.65 -12.42 -1.62
C LYS A 24 15.25 -12.72 -3.07
N ARG A 25 15.56 -13.89 -3.58
CA ARG A 25 15.20 -14.31 -4.92
C ARG A 25 13.67 -14.37 -5.11
N LEU A 26 12.95 -14.94 -4.15
CA LEU A 26 11.48 -14.98 -4.19
C LEU A 26 10.87 -13.57 -4.17
N MET A 27 11.44 -12.64 -3.39
CA MET A 27 11.00 -11.24 -3.40
C MET A 27 11.19 -10.58 -4.76
N GLU A 28 12.30 -10.83 -5.44
CA GLU A 28 12.55 -10.32 -6.81
C GLU A 28 11.58 -10.94 -7.82
N GLU A 29 11.37 -12.25 -7.78
CA GLU A 29 10.41 -12.96 -8.64
C GLU A 29 8.98 -12.46 -8.44
N GLY A 30 8.56 -12.28 -7.17
CA GLY A 30 7.23 -11.76 -6.83
C GLY A 30 7.01 -10.34 -7.32
N ARG A 31 7.99 -9.45 -7.15
CA ARG A 31 7.95 -8.08 -7.66
C ARG A 31 7.90 -8.01 -9.18
N ASN A 32 8.70 -8.83 -9.85
CA ASN A 32 8.67 -8.93 -11.30
C ASN A 32 7.31 -9.44 -11.81
N SER A 33 6.73 -10.43 -11.17
CA SER A 33 5.38 -10.91 -11.49
C SER A 33 4.34 -9.81 -11.31
N LEU A 34 4.39 -9.08 -10.18
CA LEU A 34 3.49 -7.96 -9.88
C LEU A 34 3.61 -6.83 -10.91
N SER A 35 4.83 -6.40 -11.25
CA SER A 35 5.08 -5.33 -12.22
C SER A 35 4.64 -5.69 -13.65
N ASN A 36 4.66 -6.97 -13.99
CA ASN A 36 4.18 -7.48 -15.27
C ASN A 36 2.67 -7.80 -15.29
N GLY A 37 1.94 -7.51 -14.20
CA GLY A 37 0.50 -7.77 -14.10
C GLY A 37 0.12 -9.22 -13.82
N TYR A 38 1.08 -10.09 -13.50
CA TYR A 38 0.83 -11.49 -13.14
C TYR A 38 0.45 -11.60 -11.65
N TYR A 39 -0.69 -11.01 -11.29
CA TYR A 39 -1.11 -10.83 -9.90
C TYR A 39 -1.32 -12.14 -9.14
N ILE A 40 -1.83 -13.18 -9.79
CA ILE A 40 -2.00 -14.52 -9.19
C ILE A 40 -0.63 -15.11 -8.85
N SER A 41 0.31 -15.07 -9.79
CA SER A 41 1.67 -15.60 -9.56
C SER A 41 2.40 -14.81 -8.46
N SER A 42 2.24 -13.48 -8.44
CA SER A 42 2.85 -12.65 -7.39
C SER A 42 2.24 -12.97 -6.01
N LEU A 43 0.92 -13.17 -5.94
CA LEU A 43 0.23 -13.56 -4.71
C LEU A 43 0.77 -14.89 -4.17
N ASP A 44 0.87 -15.92 -5.00
CA ASP A 44 1.40 -17.23 -4.60
C ASP A 44 2.84 -17.12 -4.05
N ILE A 45 3.68 -16.30 -4.70
CA ILE A 45 5.06 -16.09 -4.25
C ILE A 45 5.08 -15.40 -2.89
N PHE A 46 4.31 -14.31 -2.71
CA PHE A 46 4.29 -13.58 -1.45
C PHE A 46 3.66 -14.39 -0.30
N GLN A 47 2.65 -15.20 -0.58
CA GLN A 47 2.12 -16.16 0.41
C GLN A 47 3.19 -17.14 0.92
N ARG A 48 4.02 -17.65 0.02
CA ARG A 48 5.17 -18.50 0.42
C ARG A 48 6.18 -17.73 1.26
N ILE A 49 6.44 -16.48 0.91
CA ILE A 49 7.39 -15.64 1.66
C ILE A 49 6.87 -15.36 3.08
N VAL A 50 5.61 -14.95 3.25
CA VAL A 50 5.05 -14.68 4.58
C VAL A 50 4.95 -15.94 5.44
N ALA A 51 4.74 -17.12 4.82
CA ALA A 51 4.78 -18.40 5.53
C ALA A 51 6.20 -18.72 6.07
N LEU A 52 7.25 -18.36 5.33
CA LEU A 52 8.65 -18.58 5.73
C LEU A 52 9.18 -17.48 6.65
N LYS A 53 8.71 -16.25 6.48
CA LYS A 53 9.17 -15.05 7.19
C LYS A 53 8.00 -14.12 7.50
N PRO A 54 7.18 -14.44 8.51
CA PRO A 54 5.94 -13.73 8.81
C PRO A 54 6.16 -12.29 9.30
N ASN A 55 7.35 -11.91 9.73
CA ASN A 55 7.71 -10.57 10.17
C ASN A 55 8.27 -9.67 9.06
N LEU A 56 8.19 -10.08 7.79
CA LEU A 56 8.62 -9.27 6.65
C LEU A 56 7.45 -8.42 6.15
N TYR A 57 7.33 -7.17 6.63
CA TYR A 57 6.25 -6.25 6.29
C TYR A 57 6.10 -6.02 4.77
N GLU A 58 7.23 -5.97 4.05
CA GLU A 58 7.23 -5.79 2.60
C GLU A 58 6.47 -6.90 1.87
N ALA A 59 6.59 -8.15 2.33
CA ALA A 59 5.89 -9.28 1.73
C ALA A 59 4.37 -9.17 1.95
N TRP A 60 3.94 -8.76 3.14
CA TRP A 60 2.53 -8.49 3.45
C TRP A 60 1.99 -7.34 2.59
N TYR A 61 2.73 -6.23 2.49
CA TYR A 61 2.35 -5.10 1.65
C TYR A 61 2.20 -5.49 0.17
N LEU A 62 3.17 -6.22 -0.39
CA LEU A 62 3.13 -6.64 -1.79
C LEU A 62 2.05 -7.73 -2.04
N MET A 63 1.76 -8.55 -1.04
CA MET A 63 0.64 -9.48 -1.06
C MET A 63 -0.70 -8.73 -1.08
N ALA A 64 -0.85 -7.71 -0.21
CA ALA A 64 -2.01 -6.82 -0.22
C ALA A 64 -2.18 -6.12 -1.57
N LEU A 65 -1.10 -5.65 -2.18
CA LEU A 65 -1.12 -5.01 -3.49
C LEU A 65 -1.54 -5.98 -4.59
N SER A 66 -1.08 -7.24 -4.53
CA SER A 66 -1.50 -8.28 -5.47
C SER A 66 -3.00 -8.57 -5.35
N LYS A 67 -3.51 -8.72 -4.12
CA LYS A 67 -4.94 -8.91 -3.84
C LYS A 67 -5.78 -7.70 -4.27
N TYR A 68 -5.29 -6.47 -4.05
CA TYR A 68 -5.96 -5.26 -4.50
C TYR A 68 -6.18 -5.26 -6.01
N HIS A 69 -5.18 -5.65 -6.80
CA HIS A 69 -5.32 -5.78 -8.26
C HIS A 69 -6.22 -6.93 -8.70
N LEU A 70 -6.39 -7.94 -7.86
CA LEU A 70 -7.35 -9.03 -8.05
C LEU A 70 -8.76 -8.68 -7.54
N GLU A 71 -8.97 -7.44 -7.07
CA GLU A 71 -10.22 -6.96 -6.48
C GLU A 71 -10.64 -7.68 -5.18
N ASP A 72 -9.73 -8.46 -4.56
CA ASP A 72 -9.91 -9.00 -3.21
C ASP A 72 -9.57 -7.92 -2.17
N TYR A 73 -10.45 -6.92 -2.07
CA TYR A 73 -10.25 -5.77 -1.17
C TYR A 73 -10.27 -6.19 0.30
N LYS A 74 -11.07 -7.20 0.66
CA LYS A 74 -11.09 -7.70 2.04
C LYS A 74 -9.78 -8.34 2.44
N GLY A 75 -9.27 -9.26 1.63
CA GLY A 75 -7.97 -9.89 1.90
C GLY A 75 -6.81 -8.90 1.82
N ALA A 76 -6.87 -7.91 0.91
CA ALA A 76 -5.88 -6.84 0.83
C ALA A 76 -5.89 -5.95 2.10
N TYR A 77 -7.07 -5.68 2.66
CA TYR A 77 -7.22 -4.93 3.90
C TYR A 77 -6.52 -5.61 5.07
N GLU A 78 -6.77 -6.92 5.25
CA GLU A 78 -6.18 -7.73 6.33
C GLU A 78 -4.65 -7.78 6.22
N ASP A 79 -4.12 -7.92 5.01
CA ASP A 79 -2.67 -7.94 4.75
C ASP A 79 -2.01 -6.57 4.98
N CYS A 80 -2.69 -5.47 4.62
CA CYS A 80 -2.22 -4.12 4.93
C CYS A 80 -2.15 -3.88 6.44
N GLU A 81 -3.16 -4.34 7.21
CA GLU A 81 -3.12 -4.25 8.67
C GLU A 81 -1.90 -4.98 9.23
N LYS A 82 -1.58 -6.18 8.71
CA LYS A 82 -0.36 -6.91 9.10
C LYS A 82 0.92 -6.17 8.74
N ALA A 83 0.98 -5.55 7.56
CA ALA A 83 2.14 -4.74 7.17
C ALA A 83 2.31 -3.52 8.08
N LEU A 84 1.22 -2.84 8.47
CA LEU A 84 1.23 -1.67 9.37
C LEU A 84 1.56 -2.05 10.81
N GLU A 85 1.10 -3.23 11.31
CA GLU A 85 1.51 -3.74 12.62
C GLU A 85 3.03 -3.93 12.69
N LEU A 86 3.67 -4.40 11.62
CA LEU A 86 5.10 -4.63 11.56
C LEU A 86 5.91 -3.36 11.29
N GLN A 87 5.36 -2.44 10.47
CA GLN A 87 6.04 -1.21 10.07
C GLN A 87 5.06 -0.05 9.88
N PRO A 88 4.83 0.77 10.94
CA PRO A 88 3.83 1.85 10.93
C PRO A 88 4.34 3.18 10.32
N TYR A 89 5.55 3.24 9.76
CA TYR A 89 6.17 4.49 9.29
C TYR A 89 6.41 4.51 7.78
N ILE A 90 5.62 3.75 7.01
CA ILE A 90 5.70 3.69 5.55
C ILE A 90 4.44 4.30 4.93
N ALA A 91 4.59 5.46 4.28
CA ALA A 91 3.46 6.18 3.68
C ALA A 91 2.72 5.36 2.61
N ASP A 92 3.44 4.57 1.81
CA ASP A 92 2.86 3.77 0.72
C ASP A 92 1.91 2.67 1.24
N ILE A 93 2.16 2.14 2.44
CA ILE A 93 1.24 1.16 3.04
C ILE A 93 -0.07 1.85 3.44
N TYR A 94 0.01 3.07 4.00
CA TYR A 94 -1.18 3.87 4.32
C TYR A 94 -1.93 4.31 3.06
N ASP A 95 -1.25 4.60 1.95
CA ASP A 95 -1.89 4.91 0.67
C ASP A 95 -2.71 3.72 0.17
N LEU A 96 -2.09 2.55 0.08
CA LEU A 96 -2.80 1.33 -0.32
C LEU A 96 -3.97 1.01 0.62
N TYR A 97 -3.74 1.10 1.94
CA TYR A 97 -4.80 0.89 2.94
C TYR A 97 -5.95 1.88 2.76
N GLY A 98 -5.64 3.16 2.53
CA GLY A 98 -6.62 4.21 2.26
C GLY A 98 -7.45 3.93 1.00
N LEU A 99 -6.81 3.51 -0.09
CA LEU A 99 -7.48 3.12 -1.33
C LEU A 99 -8.42 1.93 -1.12
N ILE A 100 -7.95 0.89 -0.43
CA ILE A 100 -8.76 -0.27 -0.08
C ILE A 100 -9.97 0.16 0.75
N CYS A 101 -9.77 1.04 1.74
CA CYS A 101 -10.85 1.59 2.56
C CYS A 101 -11.88 2.38 1.71
N ILE A 102 -11.45 3.11 0.68
CA ILE A 102 -12.37 3.78 -0.25
C ILE A 102 -13.19 2.75 -1.03
N HIS A 103 -12.56 1.68 -1.53
CA HIS A 103 -13.25 0.60 -2.23
C HIS A 103 -14.25 -0.15 -1.35
N GLU A 104 -13.95 -0.26 -0.05
CA GLU A 104 -14.83 -0.86 0.95
C GLU A 104 -15.83 0.14 1.57
N GLU A 105 -15.92 1.36 1.04
CA GLU A 105 -16.76 2.47 1.55
C GLU A 105 -16.49 2.85 3.02
N LYS A 106 -15.32 2.50 3.54
CA LYS A 106 -14.84 2.84 4.90
C LYS A 106 -14.16 4.22 4.89
N TYR A 107 -14.89 5.26 4.51
CA TYR A 107 -14.34 6.58 4.21
C TYR A 107 -13.69 7.27 5.40
N ASP A 108 -14.12 7.00 6.62
CA ASP A 108 -13.49 7.49 7.85
C ASP A 108 -12.06 6.94 7.96
N LYS A 109 -11.92 5.61 7.86
CA LYS A 109 -10.62 4.95 7.91
C LYS A 109 -9.72 5.38 6.76
N ALA A 110 -10.28 5.64 5.58
CA ALA A 110 -9.52 6.17 4.45
C ALA A 110 -8.96 7.57 4.76
N ALA A 111 -9.77 8.48 5.28
CA ALA A 111 -9.32 9.82 5.64
C ALA A 111 -8.21 9.79 6.72
N ASP A 112 -8.35 8.91 7.72
CA ASP A 112 -7.35 8.70 8.77
C ASP A 112 -6.04 8.13 8.20
N ALA A 113 -6.13 7.14 7.31
CA ALA A 113 -4.98 6.56 6.62
C ALA A 113 -4.19 7.61 5.83
N TYR A 114 -4.90 8.43 5.04
CA TYR A 114 -4.24 9.52 4.30
C TYR A 114 -3.70 10.62 5.22
N THR A 115 -4.29 10.83 6.40
CA THR A 115 -3.70 11.72 7.40
C THR A 115 -2.34 11.18 7.84
N LYS A 116 -2.22 9.88 8.13
CA LYS A 116 -0.96 9.23 8.46
C LYS A 116 0.05 9.25 7.31
N ALA A 117 -0.38 8.99 6.08
CA ALA A 117 0.47 9.08 4.90
C ALA A 117 1.06 10.50 4.73
N ILE A 118 0.25 11.55 4.94
CA ILE A 118 0.67 12.95 4.87
C ILE A 118 1.65 13.31 6.02
N GLU A 119 1.43 12.81 7.24
CA GLU A 119 2.36 13.00 8.36
C GLU A 119 3.75 12.44 8.07
N ILE A 120 3.83 11.33 7.33
CA ILE A 120 5.08 10.67 6.95
C ILE A 120 5.72 11.35 5.73
N ASN A 121 4.91 11.63 4.70
CA ASN A 121 5.33 12.27 3.45
C ASN A 121 4.33 13.34 3.04
N ASN A 122 4.61 14.59 3.37
CA ASN A 122 3.71 15.71 3.14
C ASN A 122 3.78 16.29 1.72
N ASP A 123 4.74 15.86 0.90
CA ASP A 123 4.95 16.40 -0.46
C ASP A 123 4.21 15.60 -1.54
N ASN A 124 3.60 14.47 -1.18
CA ASN A 124 2.83 13.67 -2.11
C ASN A 124 1.42 14.26 -2.27
N ARG A 125 1.16 14.87 -3.44
CA ARG A 125 -0.11 15.54 -3.76
C ARG A 125 -1.30 14.58 -3.83
N GLU A 126 -1.06 13.32 -4.17
CA GLU A 126 -2.07 12.28 -4.24
C GLU A 126 -2.66 11.97 -2.85
N PHE A 127 -1.85 11.94 -1.80
CA PHE A 127 -2.33 11.73 -0.42
C PHE A 127 -3.26 12.84 0.03
N TRP A 128 -2.90 14.10 -0.25
CA TRP A 128 -3.73 15.26 0.06
C TRP A 128 -5.06 15.24 -0.70
N PHE A 129 -5.02 14.88 -1.99
CA PHE A 129 -6.21 14.75 -2.81
C PHE A 129 -7.10 13.59 -2.34
N ASN A 130 -6.53 12.41 -2.12
CA ASN A 130 -7.28 11.22 -1.69
C ASN A 130 -7.92 11.41 -0.31
N ARG A 131 -7.27 12.16 0.59
CA ARG A 131 -7.89 12.57 1.86
C ARG A 131 -9.11 13.45 1.62
N ALA A 132 -8.99 14.47 0.77
CA ALA A 132 -10.13 15.35 0.42
C ALA A 132 -11.27 14.57 -0.24
N TYR A 133 -10.95 13.64 -1.12
CA TYR A 133 -11.92 12.74 -1.74
C TYR A 133 -12.63 11.87 -0.69
N SER A 134 -11.90 11.31 0.26
CA SER A 134 -12.47 10.51 1.36
C SER A 134 -13.43 11.33 2.21
N LEU A 135 -13.08 12.57 2.54
CA LEU A 135 -13.96 13.50 3.27
C LEU A 135 -15.24 13.81 2.49
N TYR A 136 -15.14 14.02 1.16
CA TYR A 136 -16.32 14.22 0.31
C TYR A 136 -17.23 12.99 0.29
N MET A 137 -16.66 11.80 0.10
CA MET A 137 -17.41 10.55 0.08
C MET A 137 -18.07 10.22 1.43
N LYS A 138 -17.42 10.61 2.53
CA LYS A 138 -17.96 10.55 3.90
C LYS A 138 -19.21 11.43 4.08
N GLY A 139 -19.39 12.45 3.25
CA GLY A 139 -20.47 13.43 3.37
C GLY A 139 -20.07 14.71 4.10
N CYS A 140 -18.77 15.03 4.12
CA CYS A 140 -18.22 16.26 4.71
C CYS A 140 -17.74 17.23 3.61
N PRO A 141 -18.63 17.78 2.75
CA PRO A 141 -18.22 18.57 1.59
C PRO A 141 -17.54 19.89 1.97
N LYS A 142 -17.85 20.47 3.13
CA LYS A 142 -17.20 21.71 3.60
C LYS A 142 -15.72 21.46 3.91
N GLU A 143 -15.41 20.39 4.62
CA GLU A 143 -14.04 20.00 4.96
C GLU A 143 -13.26 19.58 3.70
N ALA A 144 -13.91 18.85 2.79
CA ALA A 144 -13.33 18.48 1.51
C ALA A 144 -12.96 19.72 0.66
N LEU A 145 -13.83 20.73 0.59
CA LEU A 145 -13.56 22.01 -0.10
C LEU A 145 -12.40 22.77 0.53
N GLN A 146 -12.33 22.83 1.86
CA GLN A 146 -11.22 23.47 2.57
C GLN A 146 -9.89 22.76 2.25
N GLN A 147 -9.89 21.46 2.30
CA GLN A 147 -8.72 20.63 1.94
C GLN A 147 -8.31 20.86 0.48
N LEU A 148 -9.26 20.78 -0.46
CA LEU A 148 -9.02 20.99 -1.90
C LEU A 148 -8.50 22.40 -2.20
N SER A 149 -8.99 23.41 -1.50
CA SER A 149 -8.46 24.79 -1.63
C SER A 149 -6.96 24.84 -1.27
N SER A 150 -6.55 24.16 -0.21
CA SER A 150 -5.13 24.04 0.19
C SER A 150 -4.32 23.25 -0.84
N VAL A 151 -4.89 22.15 -1.36
CA VAL A 151 -4.29 21.34 -2.43
C VAL A 151 -4.03 22.18 -3.68
N LEU A 152 -5.05 22.89 -4.17
CA LEU A 152 -4.95 23.70 -5.38
C LEU A 152 -4.04 24.93 -5.21
N LYS A 153 -3.92 25.45 -4.00
CA LYS A 153 -2.94 26.51 -3.71
C LYS A 153 -1.50 25.99 -3.82
N ARG A 154 -1.25 24.75 -3.41
CA ARG A 154 0.08 24.13 -3.43
C ARG A 154 0.41 23.50 -4.79
N TRP A 155 -0.58 22.89 -5.45
CA TRP A 155 -0.47 22.21 -6.74
C TRP A 155 -1.60 22.67 -7.69
N PRO A 156 -1.46 23.86 -8.32
CA PRO A 156 -2.51 24.44 -9.18
C PRO A 156 -2.81 23.61 -10.43
N ASP A 157 -1.86 22.79 -10.86
CA ASP A 157 -1.94 21.92 -12.03
C ASP A 157 -2.68 20.59 -11.77
N LEU A 158 -3.11 20.32 -10.55
CA LEU A 158 -3.79 19.07 -10.21
C LEU A 158 -5.26 19.10 -10.69
N SER A 159 -5.44 18.75 -11.96
CA SER A 159 -6.75 18.82 -12.66
C SER A 159 -7.85 17.99 -11.97
N VAL A 160 -7.50 16.85 -11.36
CA VAL A 160 -8.49 16.02 -10.63
C VAL A 160 -8.99 16.72 -9.36
N ALA A 161 -8.16 17.49 -8.69
CA ALA A 161 -8.57 18.28 -7.53
C ALA A 161 -9.49 19.45 -7.96
N GLN A 162 -9.17 20.11 -9.07
CA GLN A 162 -10.01 21.16 -9.63
C GLN A 162 -11.39 20.62 -10.06
N ALA A 163 -11.42 19.45 -10.70
CA ALA A 163 -12.66 18.79 -11.10
C ALA A 163 -13.54 18.44 -9.89
N LEU A 164 -12.97 17.85 -8.86
CA LEU A 164 -13.68 17.50 -7.64
C LEU A 164 -14.18 18.76 -6.92
N TRP A 165 -13.34 19.81 -6.80
CA TRP A 165 -13.72 21.09 -6.21
C TRP A 165 -14.92 21.70 -6.90
N ASN A 166 -14.94 21.73 -8.26
CA ASN A 166 -16.06 22.22 -9.06
C ASN A 166 -17.32 21.38 -8.84
N ASP A 167 -17.20 20.06 -8.83
CA ASP A 167 -18.34 19.15 -8.63
C ASP A 167 -18.99 19.39 -7.25
N ILE A 168 -18.20 19.58 -6.20
CA ILE A 168 -18.71 19.88 -4.85
C ILE A 168 -19.37 21.27 -4.83
N LYS A 169 -18.76 22.28 -5.46
CA LYS A 169 -19.34 23.63 -5.55
C LYS A 169 -20.67 23.67 -6.29
N LEU A 170 -20.85 22.82 -7.28
CA LEU A 170 -22.11 22.63 -8.01
C LEU A 170 -23.15 21.81 -7.21
N GLY A 171 -22.86 21.44 -5.98
CA GLY A 171 -23.77 20.68 -5.12
C GLY A 171 -23.96 19.22 -5.55
N LYS A 172 -23.08 18.68 -6.38
CA LYS A 172 -23.14 17.26 -6.74
C LYS A 172 -22.91 16.42 -5.50
N LYS A 173 -23.75 15.39 -5.33
CA LYS A 173 -23.61 14.43 -4.24
C LYS A 173 -22.60 13.34 -4.58
N PRO A 174 -21.92 12.75 -3.59
CA PRO A 174 -21.08 11.57 -3.80
C PRO A 174 -21.88 10.44 -4.42
N ILE A 175 -21.33 9.82 -5.46
CA ILE A 175 -21.94 8.66 -6.11
C ILE A 175 -21.39 7.42 -5.39
N LYS A 176 -22.24 6.76 -4.62
CA LYS A 176 -21.90 5.50 -3.94
C LYS A 176 -21.91 4.32 -4.94
N LYS A 177 -21.23 3.26 -4.60
CA LYS A 177 -20.71 2.13 -5.41
C LYS A 177 -21.69 1.34 -6.31
N ASN A 178 -22.99 1.64 -6.35
CA ASN A 178 -23.89 0.96 -7.30
C ASN A 178 -23.57 1.19 -8.78
N SER A 179 -22.51 1.95 -9.08
CA SER A 179 -21.92 2.08 -10.41
C SER A 179 -20.40 1.90 -10.34
N GLN A 180 -19.89 0.73 -10.70
CA GLN A 180 -18.45 0.42 -10.83
C GLN A 180 -17.65 1.45 -11.64
N LYS A 181 -18.32 2.30 -12.42
CA LYS A 181 -17.71 3.36 -13.22
C LYS A 181 -17.30 4.63 -12.45
N SER A 182 -17.79 4.86 -11.22
CA SER A 182 -17.61 6.15 -10.55
C SER A 182 -16.32 6.27 -9.75
N VAL A 183 -15.83 5.18 -9.17
CA VAL A 183 -14.59 5.17 -8.38
C VAL A 183 -13.38 5.40 -9.28
N SER A 184 -13.39 4.87 -10.51
CA SER A 184 -12.28 4.99 -11.46
C SER A 184 -12.08 6.40 -12.04
N LYS A 185 -13.07 7.30 -11.93
CA LYS A 185 -12.95 8.65 -12.51
C LYS A 185 -11.93 9.53 -11.78
N TYR A 186 -11.82 9.37 -10.46
CA TYR A 186 -10.98 10.21 -9.60
C TYR A 186 -9.78 9.48 -9.02
N LEU A 187 -9.90 8.17 -8.78
CA LEU A 187 -8.84 7.37 -8.20
C LEU A 187 -8.02 6.73 -9.31
N ARG A 188 -6.89 7.34 -9.61
CA ARG A 188 -5.82 6.69 -10.37
C ARG A 188 -4.79 6.21 -9.38
N TYR A 189 -4.83 4.92 -9.04
CA TYR A 189 -3.66 4.30 -8.47
C TYR A 189 -2.64 4.16 -9.60
N SER A 190 -1.66 5.02 -9.61
CA SER A 190 -0.42 4.71 -10.31
C SER A 190 0.36 3.81 -9.36
N LEU A 191 0.55 2.54 -9.73
CA LEU A 191 1.66 1.76 -9.19
C LEU A 191 2.84 2.70 -9.00
N PRO A 192 3.51 2.71 -7.82
CA PRO A 192 4.75 3.44 -7.68
C PRO A 192 5.58 3.12 -8.92
N LYS A 193 5.86 4.11 -9.76
CA LYS A 193 6.61 3.93 -11.02
C LYS A 193 7.99 3.31 -10.77
N ASN A 194 8.37 3.20 -9.51
CA ASN A 194 9.63 2.70 -9.02
C ASN A 194 9.43 1.64 -7.93
N ILE A 195 8.81 0.50 -8.29
CA ILE A 195 9.04 -0.72 -7.51
C ILE A 195 10.56 -0.93 -7.25
N PRO A 196 11.50 -0.55 -8.18
CA PRO A 196 12.93 -0.51 -7.89
C PRO A 196 13.35 0.46 -6.78
N GLU A 197 12.63 1.55 -6.51
CA GLU A 197 13.00 2.48 -5.42
C GLU A 197 12.63 1.95 -4.03
N LEU A 198 11.60 1.13 -3.91
CA LEU A 198 11.38 0.31 -2.72
C LEU A 198 12.55 -0.68 -2.48
N LEU A 199 13.37 -0.95 -3.52
CA LEU A 199 14.60 -1.73 -3.42
C LEU A 199 15.79 -0.93 -2.83
N GLN A 200 15.77 0.39 -2.83
CA GLN A 200 16.83 1.25 -2.29
C GLN A 200 16.74 1.45 -0.77
N TRP A 201 15.75 0.86 -0.11
CA TRP A 201 15.72 0.74 1.36
C TRP A 201 16.74 -0.28 1.88
N LYS A 202 17.85 -0.44 1.16
CA LYS A 202 19.05 -1.03 1.70
C LYS A 202 19.66 -0.05 2.69
N GLU A 203 19.62 -0.45 3.97
CA GLU A 203 20.57 -0.01 4.99
C GLU A 203 20.48 1.45 5.43
N ARG A 204 19.34 1.89 5.94
CA ARG A 204 19.41 2.88 7.02
C ARG A 204 19.45 2.11 8.34
N PRO A 205 20.57 2.15 9.10
CA PRO A 205 20.56 1.66 10.46
C PRO A 205 19.48 2.41 11.25
N PRO A 206 18.83 1.76 12.24
CA PRO A 206 17.90 2.46 13.12
C PRO A 206 18.69 3.63 13.75
N LYS A 207 18.13 4.84 13.63
CA LYS A 207 18.63 5.97 14.44
C LYS A 207 18.29 5.63 15.87
N LEU A 208 19.35 5.39 16.67
CA LEU A 208 19.31 5.33 18.13
C LEU A 208 18.77 6.65 18.69
#